data_882cfd4ff3e6a7ebe0474e0713ada2d0
#
_entry.id   882cfd4ff3e6a7ebe0474e0713ada2d0
#
_cell.length_a   1.000
_cell.length_b   1.000
_cell.length_c   1.000
_cell.angle_alpha   90.00
_cell.angle_beta   90.00
_cell.angle_gamma   90.00
#
_symmetry.space_group_name_H-M   'P 1'
#
loop_
_entity.id
_entity.type
_entity.pdbx_description
1 polymer ?
#
loop_
_entity_poly.entity_id
_entity_poly.type
_entity_poly.pdbx_seq_one_letter_code
_entity_poly.pdbx_strand_id
1 'polypeptide(L)'
;MAKQTENEKNMPEKQLGQEHGDDEQLSTQNPGEETPFRPITRMERRNLWLKEYGEQDFALQMWVNLVEKQDLEIEMMLQMHGLLVFGVMVSTQHYSQFYIDLNEELHRESDPETADALKEYYTALVPPDQPAIGPEGLPMVFRAVHMRDVTIMTGGHKIKLPYWRGKIGEVDAFVFGAAAGE
;
A
#
# COMPACT_ATOMS: atom_id res chain seq x y z
N MET A 1 26.62 64.71 -10.08
CA MET A 1 25.37 65.50 -9.96
C MET A 1 24.36 64.51 -9.37
N ALA A 2 24.23 64.42 -8.06
CA ALA A 2 23.33 65.19 -7.19
C ALA A 2 21.85 64.95 -7.58
N LYS A 3 21.10 64.18 -6.78
CA LYS A 3 20.33 64.67 -5.63
C LYS A 3 19.71 63.50 -4.84
N GLN A 4 20.04 63.51 -3.56
CA GLN A 4 19.26 62.98 -2.47
C GLN A 4 17.90 63.58 -2.37
N THR A 5 16.89 62.89 -1.92
CA THR A 5 15.87 63.41 -1.01
C THR A 5 15.36 62.29 -0.11
N GLU A 6 15.69 62.45 1.16
CA GLU A 6 15.07 61.89 2.35
C GLU A 6 13.59 62.17 2.39
N ASN A 7 12.82 61.26 2.91
CA ASN A 7 11.65 61.62 3.70
C ASN A 7 11.40 60.58 4.81
N GLU A 8 11.84 60.97 5.99
CA GLU A 8 11.39 60.45 7.29
C GLU A 8 9.94 60.89 7.55
N LYS A 9 9.26 60.04 8.31
CA LYS A 9 8.25 60.30 9.34
C LYS A 9 6.99 59.45 9.17
N ASN A 10 6.71 58.50 9.99
CA ASN A 10 5.96 58.63 11.23
C ASN A 10 5.60 57.24 11.75
N MET A 11 6.14 56.89 12.87
CA MET A 11 5.49 55.97 13.81
C MET A 11 4.40 56.71 14.59
N PRO A 12 3.40 56.01 15.04
CA PRO A 12 3.04 56.11 16.46
C PRO A 12 3.07 54.77 17.18
N GLU A 13 3.71 54.83 18.33
CA GLU A 13 3.59 53.94 19.47
C GLU A 13 2.14 53.83 19.98
N LYS A 14 1.88 52.70 20.60
CA LYS A 14 0.96 52.31 21.67
C LYS A 14 0.04 51.17 21.23
N GLN A 15 -0.02 50.06 21.90
CA GLN A 15 -0.34 49.86 23.31
C GLN A 15 0.07 48.45 23.75
N LEU A 16 0.71 48.38 24.90
CA LEU A 16 0.78 47.19 25.77
C LEU A 16 -0.62 46.82 26.26
N GLY A 17 -0.84 45.48 26.41
CA GLY A 17 -1.76 45.01 27.41
C GLY A 17 -2.83 44.09 26.87
N GLN A 18 -2.60 42.76 26.97
CA GLN A 18 -3.46 41.90 27.76
C GLN A 18 -2.91 40.46 27.70
N GLU A 19 -2.33 40.03 28.78
CA GLU A 19 -2.14 38.65 29.11
C GLU A 19 -3.52 38.00 29.14
N HIS A 20 -3.78 37.07 28.22
CA HIS A 20 -4.82 36.07 28.41
C HIS A 20 -4.11 34.74 28.73
N GLY A 21 -4.20 34.38 29.98
CA GLY A 21 -3.86 33.06 30.44
C GLY A 21 -4.78 32.05 29.73
N ASP A 22 -4.20 31.27 28.87
CA ASP A 22 -4.82 30.05 28.38
C ASP A 22 -4.71 29.03 29.51
N ASP A 23 -5.80 28.92 30.30
CA ASP A 23 -6.06 27.77 31.12
C ASP A 23 -6.13 26.55 30.21
N GLU A 24 -5.03 25.82 30.11
CA GLU A 24 -5.01 24.43 29.64
C GLU A 24 -5.89 23.61 30.58
N GLN A 25 -7.17 23.52 30.26
CA GLN A 25 -8.02 22.48 30.79
C GLN A 25 -7.54 21.14 30.24
N LEU A 26 -6.61 20.51 30.96
CA LEU A 26 -6.37 19.08 30.85
C LEU A 26 -7.71 18.37 31.12
N SER A 27 -8.45 18.09 30.07
CA SER A 27 -9.57 17.18 30.14
C SER A 27 -9.03 15.80 30.47
N THR A 28 -9.15 15.41 31.75
CA THR A 28 -9.00 14.04 32.20
C THR A 28 -10.05 13.19 31.50
N GLN A 29 -9.68 12.61 30.36
CA GLN A 29 -10.49 11.58 29.71
C GLN A 29 -10.48 10.35 30.62
N ASN A 30 -11.63 10.00 31.14
CA ASN A 30 -11.87 8.74 31.87
C ASN A 30 -11.53 7.57 30.92
N PRO A 31 -10.66 6.61 31.32
CA PRO A 31 -10.37 5.44 30.52
C PRO A 31 -11.51 4.41 30.61
N GLY A 32 -12.61 4.67 29.95
CA GLY A 32 -13.80 3.81 29.97
C GLY A 32 -14.99 4.31 29.16
N GLU A 33 -14.97 5.53 28.66
CA GLU A 33 -15.97 5.98 27.70
C GLU A 33 -15.57 5.50 26.32
N GLU A 34 -16.28 4.46 25.82
CA GLU A 34 -16.29 4.12 24.40
C GLU A 34 -16.70 5.39 23.64
N THR A 35 -15.74 6.00 22.94
CA THR A 35 -16.04 7.17 22.09
C THR A 35 -17.13 6.74 21.11
N PRO A 36 -18.30 7.39 21.10
CA PRO A 36 -19.37 6.98 20.22
C PRO A 36 -18.86 7.01 18.77
N PHE A 37 -19.07 5.91 18.06
CA PHE A 37 -18.67 5.77 16.64
C PHE A 37 -19.21 6.96 15.85
N ARG A 38 -18.32 7.86 15.48
CA ARG A 38 -18.65 9.04 14.68
C ARG A 38 -18.52 8.66 13.21
N PRO A 39 -19.58 8.80 12.39
CA PRO A 39 -19.45 8.56 10.97
C PRO A 39 -18.44 9.51 10.34
N ILE A 40 -17.53 8.93 9.56
CA ILE A 40 -16.46 9.66 8.85
C ILE A 40 -17.09 10.64 7.86
N THR A 41 -16.74 11.90 7.92
CA THR A 41 -17.20 12.92 6.99
C THR A 41 -16.67 12.66 5.58
N ARG A 42 -17.31 13.24 4.55
CA ARG A 42 -16.85 13.14 3.15
C ARG A 42 -15.41 13.64 2.98
N MET A 43 -15.01 14.68 3.74
CA MET A 43 -13.67 15.25 3.66
C MET A 43 -12.63 14.35 4.33
N GLU A 44 -12.94 13.79 5.49
CA GLU A 44 -12.09 12.81 6.18
C GLU A 44 -11.89 11.56 5.34
N ARG A 45 -12.97 11.03 4.72
CA ARG A 45 -12.90 9.91 3.78
C ARG A 45 -11.99 10.21 2.60
N ARG A 46 -12.11 11.40 1.99
CA ARG A 46 -11.23 11.83 0.91
C ARG A 46 -9.76 11.90 1.35
N ASN A 47 -9.49 12.45 2.53
CA ASN A 47 -8.13 12.57 3.05
C ASN A 47 -7.52 11.21 3.38
N LEU A 48 -8.29 10.29 3.96
CA LEU A 48 -7.86 8.90 4.16
C LEU A 48 -7.58 8.22 2.82
N TRP A 49 -8.45 8.40 1.84
CA TRP A 49 -8.28 7.86 0.50
C TRP A 49 -7.00 8.37 -0.17
N LEU A 50 -6.75 9.68 -0.14
CA LEU A 50 -5.53 10.29 -0.66
C LEU A 50 -4.27 9.81 0.10
N LYS A 51 -4.37 9.59 1.42
CA LYS A 51 -3.27 9.06 2.23
C LYS A 51 -2.94 7.62 1.89
N GLU A 52 -3.96 6.78 1.70
CA GLU A 52 -3.77 5.35 1.43
C GLU A 52 -3.42 5.06 -0.05
N TYR A 53 -3.97 5.84 -0.98
CA TYR A 53 -3.79 5.64 -2.43
C TYR A 53 -2.87 6.68 -3.09
N GLY A 54 -2.53 7.77 -2.41
CA GLY A 54 -1.85 8.92 -3.01
C GLY A 54 -0.47 8.62 -3.62
N GLU A 55 0.14 7.49 -3.23
CA GLU A 55 1.44 7.03 -3.73
C GLU A 55 1.33 5.76 -4.60
N GLN A 56 0.11 5.26 -4.85
CA GLN A 56 -0.09 4.01 -5.58
C GLN A 56 -0.89 4.25 -6.86
N ASP A 57 -0.50 3.54 -7.93
CA ASP A 57 -1.25 3.57 -9.17
C ASP A 57 -2.64 2.95 -8.98
N PHE A 58 -3.68 3.79 -9.10
CA PHE A 58 -5.07 3.39 -8.93
C PHE A 58 -5.50 2.34 -9.98
N ALA A 59 -5.00 2.45 -11.22
CA ALA A 59 -5.34 1.48 -12.25
C ALA A 59 -4.76 0.11 -11.92
N LEU A 60 -3.53 0.03 -11.43
CA LEU A 60 -2.94 -1.22 -10.98
C LEU A 60 -3.70 -1.82 -9.80
N GLN A 61 -4.12 -0.99 -8.82
CA GLN A 61 -4.96 -1.42 -7.70
C GLN A 61 -6.29 -2.05 -8.17
N MET A 62 -6.92 -1.46 -9.18
CA MET A 62 -8.16 -2.01 -9.75
C MET A 62 -7.93 -3.38 -10.38
N TRP A 63 -6.83 -3.58 -11.10
CA TRP A 63 -6.49 -4.86 -11.72
C TRP A 63 -6.15 -5.92 -10.67
N VAL A 64 -5.38 -5.58 -9.65
CA VAL A 64 -5.12 -6.50 -8.52
C VAL A 64 -6.43 -6.90 -7.84
N ASN A 65 -7.33 -5.94 -7.56
CA ASN A 65 -8.63 -6.23 -6.98
C ASN A 65 -9.49 -7.14 -7.86
N LEU A 66 -9.43 -6.99 -9.18
CA LEU A 66 -10.15 -7.84 -10.12
C LEU A 66 -9.61 -9.28 -10.08
N VAL A 67 -8.28 -9.44 -10.11
CA VAL A 67 -7.61 -10.74 -10.00
C VAL A 67 -7.94 -11.43 -8.67
N GLU A 68 -7.87 -10.71 -7.55
CA GLU A 68 -8.19 -11.24 -6.23
C GLU A 68 -9.64 -11.71 -6.10
N LYS A 69 -10.59 -11.00 -6.72
CA LYS A 69 -12.02 -11.32 -6.61
C LYS A 69 -12.53 -12.35 -7.61
N GLN A 70 -11.97 -12.35 -8.80
CA GLN A 70 -12.47 -13.16 -9.91
C GLN A 70 -11.57 -14.36 -10.18
N ASP A 71 -10.48 -14.47 -9.43
CA ASP A 71 -9.42 -15.48 -9.63
C ASP A 71 -8.92 -15.52 -11.09
N LEU A 72 -8.79 -14.33 -11.68
CA LEU A 72 -8.31 -14.16 -13.05
C LEU A 72 -6.79 -14.22 -13.08
N GLU A 73 -6.28 -14.64 -14.21
CA GLU A 73 -4.84 -14.63 -14.51
C GLU A 73 -4.57 -13.63 -15.64
N ILE A 74 -3.62 -12.72 -15.43
CA ILE A 74 -3.33 -11.63 -16.38
C ILE A 74 -1.84 -11.58 -16.67
N GLU A 75 -1.46 -11.82 -17.92
CA GLU A 75 -0.08 -11.59 -18.37
C GLU A 75 0.25 -10.11 -18.35
N MET A 76 1.36 -9.78 -17.69
CA MET A 76 1.82 -8.40 -17.59
C MET A 76 3.33 -8.27 -17.36
N MET A 77 3.81 -7.08 -17.66
CA MET A 77 5.15 -6.62 -17.28
C MET A 77 4.99 -5.49 -16.25
N LEU A 78 5.77 -5.56 -15.17
CA LEU A 78 5.95 -4.49 -14.21
C LEU A 78 7.36 -3.90 -14.36
N GLN A 79 7.47 -2.59 -14.30
CA GLN A 79 8.74 -1.89 -14.14
C GLN A 79 8.86 -1.46 -12.68
N MET A 80 9.98 -1.79 -12.04
CA MET A 80 10.23 -1.51 -10.62
C MET A 80 11.71 -1.13 -10.43
N HIS A 81 12.01 0.15 -10.19
CA HIS A 81 13.38 0.62 -9.92
C HIS A 81 14.43 0.12 -10.93
N GLY A 82 14.08 0.13 -12.22
CA GLY A 82 14.96 -0.32 -13.30
C GLY A 82 14.98 -1.84 -13.54
N LEU A 83 14.20 -2.61 -12.80
CA LEU A 83 13.91 -4.02 -13.09
C LEU A 83 12.69 -4.12 -13.99
N LEU A 84 12.69 -5.08 -14.92
CA LEU A 84 11.50 -5.49 -15.65
C LEU A 84 11.10 -6.87 -15.17
N VAL A 85 9.88 -6.98 -14.66
CA VAL A 85 9.31 -8.22 -14.11
C VAL A 85 8.18 -8.65 -15.04
N PHE A 86 8.38 -9.74 -15.76
CA PHE A 86 7.39 -10.34 -16.64
C PHE A 86 6.77 -11.55 -15.96
N GLY A 87 5.50 -11.79 -16.16
CA GLY A 87 4.83 -12.98 -15.64
C GLY A 87 3.32 -12.86 -15.72
N VAL A 88 2.65 -13.78 -15.08
CA VAL A 88 1.19 -13.81 -14.97
C VAL A 88 0.77 -13.38 -13.58
N MET A 89 0.06 -12.27 -13.48
CA MET A 89 -0.52 -11.83 -12.22
C MET A 89 -1.59 -12.82 -11.76
N VAL A 90 -1.51 -13.24 -10.49
CA VAL A 90 -2.38 -14.23 -9.86
C VAL A 90 -2.88 -13.72 -8.51
N SER A 91 -3.93 -14.36 -7.99
CA SER A 91 -4.47 -14.04 -6.66
C SER A 91 -3.50 -14.40 -5.54
N THR A 92 -3.68 -13.76 -4.39
CA THR A 92 -2.95 -14.13 -3.15
C THR A 92 -3.21 -15.58 -2.77
N GLN A 93 -4.41 -16.10 -3.05
CA GLN A 93 -4.76 -17.49 -2.81
C GLN A 93 -3.89 -18.44 -3.65
N HIS A 94 -3.75 -18.22 -4.96
CA HIS A 94 -2.89 -19.02 -5.84
C HIS A 94 -1.42 -18.99 -5.38
N TYR A 95 -0.91 -17.80 -5.07
CA TYR A 95 0.44 -17.63 -4.54
C TYR A 95 0.65 -18.41 -3.24
N SER A 96 -0.28 -18.29 -2.29
CA SER A 96 -0.19 -18.94 -0.99
C SER A 96 -0.28 -20.46 -1.12
N GLN A 97 -1.20 -20.96 -1.95
CA GLN A 97 -1.37 -22.40 -2.16
C GLN A 97 -0.10 -23.05 -2.71
N PHE A 98 0.55 -22.42 -3.70
CA PHE A 98 1.82 -22.93 -4.22
C PHE A 98 2.88 -23.09 -3.12
N TYR A 99 3.04 -22.11 -2.24
CA TYR A 99 4.03 -22.20 -1.16
C TYR A 99 3.62 -23.16 -0.05
N ILE A 100 2.33 -23.31 0.21
CA ILE A 100 1.82 -24.35 1.12
C ILE A 100 2.22 -25.73 0.58
N ASP A 101 1.90 -26.03 -0.66
CA ASP A 101 2.19 -27.33 -1.28
C ASP A 101 3.69 -27.60 -1.34
N LEU A 102 4.49 -26.59 -1.73
CA LEU A 102 5.95 -26.70 -1.75
C LEU A 102 6.54 -26.99 -0.37
N ASN A 103 6.08 -26.31 0.67
CA ASN A 103 6.60 -26.51 2.02
C ASN A 103 6.11 -27.82 2.64
N GLU A 104 4.89 -28.27 2.31
CA GLU A 104 4.41 -29.60 2.64
C GLU A 104 5.32 -30.68 2.06
N GLU A 105 5.65 -30.58 0.77
CA GLU A 105 6.55 -31.53 0.11
C GLU A 105 7.96 -31.54 0.73
N LEU A 106 8.50 -30.38 1.04
CA LEU A 106 9.88 -30.25 1.53
C LEU A 106 10.05 -30.63 3.01
N HIS A 107 9.07 -30.35 3.85
CA HIS A 107 9.23 -30.40 5.30
C HIS A 107 8.34 -31.42 6.01
N ARG A 108 7.25 -31.91 5.41
CA ARG A 108 6.28 -32.75 6.11
C ARG A 108 6.90 -34.00 6.76
N GLU A 109 7.88 -34.61 6.12
CA GLU A 109 8.53 -35.83 6.64
C GLU A 109 9.66 -35.54 7.61
N SER A 110 10.40 -34.45 7.41
CA SER A 110 11.62 -34.10 8.17
C SER A 110 11.35 -33.20 9.35
N ASP A 111 10.43 -32.24 9.21
CA ASP A 111 10.11 -31.21 10.19
C ASP A 111 8.62 -30.78 10.08
N PRO A 112 7.69 -31.60 10.61
CA PRO A 112 6.26 -31.31 10.52
C PRO A 112 5.85 -30.00 11.20
N GLU A 113 6.54 -29.57 12.26
CA GLU A 113 6.26 -28.35 12.98
C GLU A 113 6.52 -27.11 12.09
N THR A 114 7.65 -27.10 11.37
CA THR A 114 7.94 -26.07 10.37
C THR A 114 6.94 -26.09 9.23
N ALA A 115 6.51 -27.25 8.73
CA ALA A 115 5.50 -27.34 7.69
C ALA A 115 4.16 -26.71 8.14
N ASP A 116 3.72 -27.03 9.36
CA ASP A 116 2.47 -26.48 9.92
C ASP A 116 2.56 -24.95 10.14
N ALA A 117 3.67 -24.45 10.68
CA ALA A 117 3.89 -23.02 10.88
C ALA A 117 3.90 -22.24 9.56
N LEU A 118 4.55 -22.77 8.51
CA LEU A 118 4.56 -22.15 7.18
C LEU A 118 3.18 -22.18 6.52
N LYS A 119 2.44 -23.27 6.69
CA LYS A 119 1.06 -23.38 6.22
C LYS A 119 0.16 -22.33 6.89
N GLU A 120 0.25 -22.16 8.20
CA GLU A 120 -0.49 -21.11 8.92
C GLU A 120 -0.13 -19.73 8.41
N TYR A 121 1.17 -19.43 8.23
CA TYR A 121 1.65 -18.17 7.69
C TYR A 121 1.07 -17.86 6.30
N TYR A 122 1.16 -18.79 5.34
CA TYR A 122 0.65 -18.56 3.99
C TYR A 122 -0.88 -18.49 3.94
N THR A 123 -1.58 -19.26 4.80
CA THR A 123 -3.03 -19.15 4.94
C THR A 123 -3.45 -17.77 5.46
N ALA A 124 -2.71 -17.21 6.41
CA ALA A 124 -2.98 -15.88 6.95
C ALA A 124 -2.72 -14.73 5.94
N LEU A 125 -1.97 -14.97 4.87
CA LEU A 125 -1.79 -13.98 3.79
C LEU A 125 -3.04 -13.82 2.93
N VAL A 126 -3.86 -14.86 2.81
CA VAL A 126 -5.07 -14.82 1.99
C VAL A 126 -6.08 -13.88 2.62
N PRO A 127 -6.52 -12.82 1.90
CA PRO A 127 -7.54 -11.94 2.43
C PRO A 127 -8.80 -12.76 2.75
N PRO A 128 -9.43 -12.56 3.91
CA PRO A 128 -10.71 -13.18 4.16
C PRO A 128 -11.72 -12.71 3.10
N ASP A 129 -12.73 -13.54 2.81
CA ASP A 129 -13.86 -13.19 1.93
C ASP A 129 -14.60 -11.95 2.45
N GLN A 130 -13.98 -10.81 2.34
CA GLN A 130 -14.51 -9.54 2.81
C GLN A 130 -15.12 -8.74 1.66
N PRO A 131 -16.16 -7.96 1.94
CA PRO A 131 -16.63 -7.00 0.98
C PRO A 131 -15.48 -6.06 0.58
N ALA A 132 -15.47 -5.64 -0.69
CA ALA A 132 -14.46 -4.74 -1.25
C ALA A 132 -14.32 -3.39 -0.53
N ILE A 133 -14.99 -3.23 0.59
CA ILE A 133 -15.11 -2.01 1.38
C ILE A 133 -14.73 -2.39 2.80
N GLY A 134 -13.65 -1.82 3.30
CA GLY A 134 -13.21 -1.97 4.69
C GLY A 134 -14.25 -1.40 5.68
N PRO A 135 -14.08 -1.65 7.00
CA PRO A 135 -15.02 -1.24 8.04
C PRO A 135 -15.29 0.27 8.05
N GLU A 136 -14.42 1.07 7.48
CA GLU A 136 -14.55 2.52 7.36
C GLU A 136 -15.27 2.96 6.08
N GLY A 137 -15.79 2.03 5.26
CA GLY A 137 -16.43 2.31 3.98
C GLY A 137 -15.43 2.75 2.90
N LEU A 138 -14.13 2.45 3.09
CA LEU A 138 -13.07 2.67 2.11
C LEU A 138 -12.79 1.40 1.33
N PRO A 139 -12.45 1.49 0.02
CA PRO A 139 -12.00 0.34 -0.74
C PRO A 139 -10.79 -0.31 -0.07
N MET A 140 -10.68 -1.63 -0.13
CA MET A 140 -9.47 -2.33 0.31
C MET A 140 -8.28 -1.93 -0.57
N VAL A 141 -7.14 -1.66 0.07
CA VAL A 141 -5.88 -1.36 -0.61
C VAL A 141 -5.01 -2.60 -0.57
N PHE A 142 -4.65 -3.10 -1.73
CA PHE A 142 -3.66 -4.17 -1.84
C PHE A 142 -2.27 -3.57 -1.75
N ARG A 143 -1.41 -4.18 -0.94
CA ARG A 143 -0.02 -3.73 -0.77
C ARG A 143 0.97 -4.54 -1.58
N ALA A 144 0.55 -5.68 -2.09
CA ALA A 144 1.38 -6.59 -2.85
C ALA A 144 0.67 -7.04 -4.13
N VAL A 145 1.45 -7.31 -5.15
CA VAL A 145 1.08 -8.03 -6.36
C VAL A 145 1.80 -9.38 -6.36
N HIS A 146 1.10 -10.42 -6.77
CA HIS A 146 1.62 -11.77 -6.87
C HIS A 146 1.65 -12.20 -8.34
N MET A 147 2.73 -12.83 -8.74
CA MET A 147 2.90 -13.30 -10.12
C MET A 147 3.47 -14.71 -10.14
N ARG A 148 3.09 -15.50 -11.15
CA ARG A 148 3.68 -16.81 -11.48
C ARG A 148 4.43 -16.77 -12.81
N ASP A 149 5.24 -17.79 -13.06
CA ASP A 149 6.06 -17.93 -14.28
C ASP A 149 6.90 -16.69 -14.58
N VAL A 150 7.57 -16.20 -13.53
CA VAL A 150 8.20 -14.89 -13.54
C VAL A 150 9.56 -14.91 -14.21
N THR A 151 9.81 -13.93 -15.07
CA THR A 151 11.13 -13.59 -15.59
C THR A 151 11.49 -12.18 -15.19
N ILE A 152 12.53 -12.03 -14.39
CA ILE A 152 13.09 -10.72 -14.00
C ILE A 152 14.27 -10.42 -14.91
N MET A 153 14.26 -9.24 -15.54
CA MET A 153 15.36 -8.73 -16.36
C MET A 153 16.03 -7.56 -15.64
N THR A 154 17.34 -7.66 -15.44
CA THR A 154 18.16 -6.63 -14.82
C THR A 154 19.58 -6.65 -15.34
N GLY A 155 20.11 -5.49 -15.78
CA GLY A 155 21.51 -5.37 -16.23
C GLY A 155 21.93 -6.39 -17.31
N GLY A 156 20.99 -6.80 -18.18
CA GLY A 156 21.24 -7.81 -19.21
C GLY A 156 21.14 -9.27 -18.74
N HIS A 157 20.80 -9.51 -17.48
CA HIS A 157 20.59 -10.85 -16.91
C HIS A 157 19.10 -11.19 -16.85
N LYS A 158 18.78 -12.47 -17.04
CA LYS A 158 17.43 -13.02 -16.86
C LYS A 158 17.42 -13.97 -15.67
N ILE A 159 16.47 -13.78 -14.74
CA ILE A 159 16.24 -14.66 -13.59
C ILE A 159 14.83 -15.22 -13.75
N LYS A 160 14.68 -16.53 -13.69
CA LYS A 160 13.36 -17.19 -13.75
C LYS A 160 12.96 -17.68 -12.36
N LEU A 161 11.72 -17.37 -11.96
CA LEU A 161 11.14 -17.77 -10.67
C LEU A 161 9.75 -18.38 -10.92
N PRO A 162 9.38 -19.44 -10.20
CA PRO A 162 8.04 -20.01 -10.33
C PRO A 162 6.97 -19.00 -9.85
N TYR A 163 7.24 -18.34 -8.72
CA TYR A 163 6.38 -17.30 -8.15
C TYR A 163 7.21 -16.14 -7.62
N TRP A 164 6.58 -14.97 -7.60
CA TRP A 164 7.18 -13.75 -7.09
C TRP A 164 6.11 -12.86 -6.45
N ARG A 165 6.53 -12.11 -5.43
CA ARG A 165 5.71 -11.13 -4.72
C ARG A 165 6.42 -9.79 -4.67
N GLY A 166 5.76 -8.73 -5.13
CA GLY A 166 6.26 -7.35 -5.10
C GLY A 166 5.34 -6.39 -4.38
N LYS A 167 5.88 -5.26 -3.94
CA LYS A 167 5.07 -4.17 -3.40
C LYS A 167 4.46 -3.36 -4.54
N ILE A 168 3.16 -3.10 -4.49
CA ILE A 168 2.47 -2.29 -5.51
C ILE A 168 3.00 -0.85 -5.52
N GLY A 169 3.30 -0.29 -4.35
CA GLY A 169 3.85 1.07 -4.24
C GLY A 169 5.25 1.27 -4.82
N GLU A 170 5.94 0.17 -5.19
CA GLU A 170 7.27 0.22 -5.82
C GLU A 170 7.18 0.03 -7.36
N VAL A 171 5.98 -0.05 -7.91
CA VAL A 171 5.77 -0.21 -9.36
C VAL A 171 5.79 1.16 -10.03
N ASP A 172 6.77 1.40 -10.90
CA ASP A 172 6.93 2.64 -11.66
C ASP A 172 5.99 2.69 -12.87
N ALA A 173 5.79 1.51 -13.53
CA ALA A 173 4.91 1.36 -14.69
C ALA A 173 4.47 -0.09 -14.88
N PHE A 174 3.39 -0.31 -15.62
CA PHE A 174 2.96 -1.65 -16.02
C PHE A 174 2.40 -1.69 -17.45
N VAL A 175 2.47 -2.86 -18.08
CA VAL A 175 1.96 -3.13 -19.44
C VAL A 175 1.33 -4.53 -19.47
N PHE A 176 0.19 -4.68 -20.13
CA PHE A 176 -0.48 -5.97 -20.33
C PHE A 176 0.05 -6.71 -21.55
N GLY A 177 0.01 -8.05 -21.50
CA GLY A 177 0.34 -8.91 -22.62
C GLY A 177 1.80 -8.86 -23.05
N ALA A 178 2.71 -8.36 -22.20
CA ALA A 178 4.13 -8.32 -22.50
C ALA A 178 4.79 -9.64 -22.10
N ALA A 179 5.11 -10.50 -23.06
CA ALA A 179 5.99 -11.64 -22.85
C ALA A 179 7.45 -11.18 -22.82
N ALA A 180 8.26 -11.77 -21.90
CA ALA A 180 9.71 -11.64 -22.01
C ALA A 180 10.13 -12.32 -23.32
N GLY A 181 10.59 -11.54 -24.30
CA GLY A 181 11.11 -12.10 -25.55
C GLY A 181 12.16 -13.20 -25.28
N GLU A 182 12.16 -14.24 -26.10
CA GLU A 182 13.12 -15.36 -26.02
C GLU A 182 14.58 -14.91 -26.13
#